data_abbcabcf708b841b490753b1d4d449fb
#
_entry.id   abbcabcf708b841b490753b1d4d449fb
#
_cell.length_a   1.000
_cell.length_b   1.000
_cell.length_c   1.000
_cell.angle_alpha   90.00
_cell.angle_beta   90.00
_cell.angle_gamma   90.00
#
_symmetry.space_group_name_H-M   'P 1'
#
loop_
_entity.id
_entity.type
_entity.pdbx_description
1 polymer ?
#
loop_
_entity_poly.entity_id
_entity_poly.type
_entity_poly.pdbx_seq_one_letter_code
_entity_poly.pdbx_strand_id
1 'polypeptide(L)'
;MQPAHAGRAPCARKPCAGRQVGAGADREDALSTPRILGVVLAGGRSSRFGSDKAQALLDGRRLADHACALLGPYVDDAVVAGRDGLIRDLPGPDLGPLGGIAGALHHAAGLGYTSVFTIACDVPVLPDGLLAALALRAPAFCPDAPVLGHWETASAAALVAHIESSPRRSVRGWAEAIGALPIPAHGVIPNINTPEDMAAL
;
A
#
# COMPACT_ATOMS: atom_id res chain seq x y z
N MET A 1 -9.49 37.90 15.07
CA MET A 1 -10.21 37.56 13.83
C MET A 1 -9.26 36.72 13.00
N GLN A 2 -9.32 35.38 13.18
CA GLN A 2 -8.47 34.42 12.49
C GLN A 2 -9.23 33.87 11.28
N PRO A 3 -8.59 33.65 10.11
CA PRO A 3 -9.25 33.04 8.98
C PRO A 3 -9.30 31.50 9.15
N ALA A 4 -10.47 30.94 8.84
CA ALA A 4 -10.76 29.54 8.88
C ALA A 4 -9.89 28.74 7.89
N HIS A 5 -9.24 27.67 8.37
CA HIS A 5 -8.59 26.69 7.53
C HIS A 5 -9.67 25.83 6.84
N ALA A 6 -9.84 26.03 5.55
CA ALA A 6 -10.60 25.12 4.71
C ALA A 6 -9.84 23.80 4.54
N GLY A 7 -10.29 22.75 5.21
CA GLY A 7 -9.85 21.38 4.99
C GLY A 7 -10.21 20.95 3.56
N ARG A 8 -9.20 20.68 2.74
CA ARG A 8 -9.39 19.99 1.46
C ARG A 8 -9.33 18.49 1.68
N ALA A 9 -10.35 17.82 1.17
CA ALA A 9 -10.61 16.40 1.23
C ALA A 9 -9.50 15.52 0.60
N PRO A 10 -9.41 14.22 1.03
CA PRO A 10 -8.46 13.24 0.52
C PRO A 10 -8.71 12.96 -0.97
N CYS A 11 -7.70 12.38 -1.63
CA CYS A 11 -7.73 11.94 -3.01
C CYS A 11 -8.72 10.75 -3.15
N ALA A 12 -10.01 11.05 -3.15
CA ALA A 12 -11.07 10.10 -3.40
C ALA A 12 -11.70 10.44 -4.76
N ARG A 13 -11.57 9.57 -5.74
CA ARG A 13 -12.59 9.47 -6.77
C ARG A 13 -13.87 9.06 -6.04
N LYS A 14 -14.99 9.70 -6.38
CA LYS A 14 -16.31 9.56 -5.74
C LYS A 14 -16.65 8.11 -5.44
N PRO A 15 -17.22 7.80 -4.24
CA PRO A 15 -17.85 6.51 -4.02
C PRO A 15 -19.00 6.35 -5.00
N CYS A 16 -19.01 5.27 -5.77
CA CYS A 16 -20.16 4.91 -6.61
C CYS A 16 -21.37 4.70 -5.71
N ALA A 17 -22.45 5.42 -6.03
CA ALA A 17 -23.75 5.36 -5.37
C ALA A 17 -24.20 3.91 -5.17
N GLY A 18 -24.71 3.63 -3.96
CA GLY A 18 -25.19 2.32 -3.54
C GLY A 18 -26.17 1.71 -4.52
N ARG A 19 -25.84 0.53 -4.99
CA ARG A 19 -26.79 -0.35 -5.64
C ARG A 19 -27.54 -1.10 -4.54
N GLN A 20 -28.84 -0.81 -4.40
CA GLN A 20 -29.73 -1.57 -3.53
C GLN A 20 -29.74 -3.04 -4.02
N VAL A 21 -29.37 -3.94 -3.11
CA VAL A 21 -29.44 -5.38 -3.35
C VAL A 21 -30.89 -5.81 -3.17
N GLY A 22 -31.59 -6.02 -4.30
CA GLY A 22 -32.85 -6.75 -4.31
C GLY A 22 -32.56 -8.22 -4.00
N ALA A 23 -33.30 -8.78 -3.03
CA ALA A 23 -33.30 -10.20 -2.73
C ALA A 23 -33.89 -10.98 -3.92
N GLY A 24 -33.06 -11.79 -4.58
CA GLY A 24 -33.44 -12.69 -5.64
C GLY A 24 -32.32 -13.70 -5.80
N ALA A 25 -32.60 -14.94 -5.42
CA ALA A 25 -31.68 -16.07 -5.58
C ALA A 25 -31.43 -16.33 -7.05
N ASP A 26 -30.15 -16.33 -7.43
CA ASP A 26 -29.62 -17.25 -8.45
C ASP A 26 -28.09 -17.23 -8.28
N ARG A 27 -27.55 -18.35 -7.75
CA ARG A 27 -26.15 -18.65 -7.69
C ARG A 27 -25.69 -19.07 -9.08
N GLU A 28 -25.38 -18.10 -9.92
CA GLU A 28 -24.51 -18.31 -11.06
C GLU A 28 -23.17 -17.69 -10.73
N ASP A 29 -22.10 -18.49 -10.85
CA ASP A 29 -20.69 -18.14 -10.75
C ASP A 29 -20.38 -16.93 -11.67
N ALA A 30 -20.69 -15.73 -11.23
CA ALA A 30 -20.13 -14.53 -11.82
C ALA A 30 -18.64 -14.54 -11.43
N LEU A 31 -17.77 -14.88 -12.36
CA LEU A 31 -16.34 -14.66 -12.30
C LEU A 31 -16.15 -13.16 -11.98
N SER A 32 -16.10 -12.84 -10.71
CA SER A 32 -15.87 -11.48 -10.23
C SER A 32 -14.52 -11.03 -10.77
N THR A 33 -14.53 -9.98 -11.57
CA THR A 33 -13.28 -9.38 -12.06
C THR A 33 -12.35 -9.13 -10.86
N PRO A 34 -11.10 -9.61 -10.90
CA PRO A 34 -10.15 -9.39 -9.81
C PRO A 34 -10.06 -7.89 -9.49
N ARG A 35 -10.27 -7.54 -8.23
CA ARG A 35 -10.16 -6.16 -7.74
C ARG A 35 -8.89 -5.99 -6.93
N ILE A 36 -8.17 -4.92 -7.19
CA ILE A 36 -6.87 -4.60 -6.57
C ILE A 36 -6.99 -3.34 -5.72
N LEU A 37 -6.63 -3.41 -4.44
CA LEU A 37 -6.51 -2.25 -3.57
C LEU A 37 -5.06 -1.77 -3.53
N GLY A 38 -4.82 -0.52 -3.91
CA GLY A 38 -3.54 0.17 -3.69
C GLY A 38 -3.42 0.65 -2.24
N VAL A 39 -2.31 0.33 -1.57
CA VAL A 39 -2.07 0.76 -0.20
C VAL A 39 -0.71 1.41 -0.07
N VAL A 40 -0.71 2.71 0.23
CA VAL A 40 0.50 3.46 0.58
C VAL A 40 0.76 3.28 2.07
N LEU A 41 1.87 2.64 2.42
CA LEU A 41 2.29 2.47 3.81
C LEU A 41 2.96 3.76 4.30
N ALA A 42 2.27 4.48 5.18
CA ALA A 42 2.70 5.75 5.76
C ALA A 42 3.19 5.60 7.21
N GLY A 43 3.45 4.38 7.65
CA GLY A 43 3.91 4.05 9.00
C GLY A 43 5.42 3.98 9.09
N GLY A 44 5.95 4.37 10.24
CA GLY A 44 7.37 4.31 10.62
C GLY A 44 7.70 5.41 11.60
N ARG A 45 8.58 5.12 12.57
CA ARG A 45 9.14 6.15 13.46
C ARG A 45 10.08 7.05 12.65
N SER A 46 9.52 8.03 11.92
CA SER A 46 10.30 9.05 11.19
C SER A 46 10.90 10.09 12.16
N SER A 47 11.64 9.60 13.17
CA SER A 47 12.30 10.45 14.17
C SER A 47 13.32 11.44 13.55
N ARG A 48 13.78 11.16 12.34
CA ARG A 48 14.74 11.99 11.61
C ARG A 48 14.10 13.13 10.81
N PHE A 49 12.83 13.03 10.48
CA PHE A 49 12.11 14.07 9.73
C PHE A 49 11.50 15.14 10.63
N GLY A 50 11.47 14.93 11.97
CA GLY A 50 10.88 15.87 12.94
C GLY A 50 9.37 16.08 12.79
N SER A 51 8.76 15.53 11.73
CA SER A 51 7.34 15.60 11.38
C SER A 51 6.92 14.33 10.66
N ASP A 52 5.61 14.18 10.48
CA ASP A 52 5.04 13.06 9.73
C ASP A 52 5.49 13.09 8.26
N LYS A 53 6.42 12.19 7.89
CA LYS A 53 7.03 12.07 6.58
C LYS A 53 6.01 12.00 5.43
N ALA A 54 4.88 11.34 5.62
CA ALA A 54 3.87 11.22 4.59
C ALA A 54 3.15 12.54 4.26
N GLN A 55 3.27 13.55 5.15
CA GLN A 55 2.78 14.93 4.94
C GLN A 55 3.84 15.84 4.32
N ALA A 56 5.11 15.43 4.26
CA ALA A 56 6.14 16.22 3.63
C ALA A 56 5.74 16.53 2.17
N LEU A 57 6.02 17.76 1.74
CA LEU A 57 5.62 18.23 0.41
C LEU A 57 6.80 18.17 -0.54
N LEU A 58 6.64 17.45 -1.62
CA LEU A 58 7.49 17.47 -2.81
C LEU A 58 6.70 18.20 -3.90
N ASP A 59 7.23 19.29 -4.44
CA ASP A 59 6.56 20.13 -5.46
C ASP A 59 5.12 20.55 -5.07
N GLY A 60 4.93 20.89 -3.79
CA GLY A 60 3.63 21.33 -3.27
C GLY A 60 2.61 20.22 -3.06
N ARG A 61 2.96 18.95 -3.29
CA ARG A 61 2.12 17.77 -3.13
C ARG A 61 2.70 16.82 -2.07
N ARG A 62 1.84 16.20 -1.24
CA ARG A 62 2.30 15.27 -0.20
C ARG A 62 2.97 14.04 -0.80
N LEU A 63 4.01 13.52 -0.17
CA LEU A 63 4.67 12.27 -0.59
C LEU A 63 3.67 11.10 -0.71
N ALA A 64 2.74 10.98 0.23
CA ALA A 64 1.69 9.96 0.14
C ALA A 64 0.81 10.12 -1.12
N ASP A 65 0.54 11.36 -1.56
CA ASP A 65 -0.25 11.61 -2.77
C ASP A 65 0.53 11.29 -4.05
N HIS A 66 1.86 11.48 -4.04
CA HIS A 66 2.74 11.01 -5.12
C HIS A 66 2.68 9.48 -5.24
N ALA A 67 2.85 8.77 -4.12
CA ALA A 67 2.79 7.30 -4.09
C ALA A 67 1.41 6.77 -4.54
N CYS A 68 0.29 7.39 -4.10
CA CYS A 68 -1.04 7.05 -4.58
C CYS A 68 -1.18 7.22 -6.11
N ALA A 69 -0.60 8.30 -6.66
CA ALA A 69 -0.67 8.55 -8.09
C ALA A 69 0.11 7.52 -8.92
N LEU A 70 1.24 7.03 -8.40
CA LEU A 70 2.01 5.95 -9.03
C LEU A 70 1.19 4.66 -9.13
N LEU A 71 0.44 4.31 -8.07
CA LEU A 71 -0.40 3.12 -8.05
C LEU A 71 -1.68 3.25 -8.91
N GLY A 72 -2.20 4.46 -9.05
CA GLY A 72 -3.52 4.72 -9.66
C GLY A 72 -3.83 4.02 -10.99
N PRO A 73 -2.88 3.88 -11.93
CA PRO A 73 -3.10 3.15 -13.17
C PRO A 73 -3.28 1.62 -13.03
N TYR A 74 -2.89 1.04 -11.88
CA TYR A 74 -2.80 -0.41 -11.67
C TYR A 74 -3.78 -0.95 -10.64
N VAL A 75 -4.58 -0.07 -10.00
CA VAL A 75 -5.47 -0.44 -8.89
C VAL A 75 -6.87 0.14 -9.09
N ASP A 76 -7.88 -0.50 -8.50
CA ASP A 76 -9.27 0.00 -8.55
C ASP A 76 -9.48 1.17 -7.58
N ASP A 77 -8.89 1.07 -6.38
CA ASP A 77 -8.94 2.11 -5.35
C ASP A 77 -7.56 2.23 -4.69
N ALA A 78 -7.25 3.40 -4.11
CA ALA A 78 -6.02 3.63 -3.38
C ALA A 78 -6.27 4.30 -2.03
N VAL A 79 -5.59 3.80 -0.97
CA VAL A 79 -5.69 4.31 0.40
C VAL A 79 -4.31 4.48 1.02
N VAL A 80 -4.23 5.34 2.04
CA VAL A 80 -3.02 5.53 2.84
C VAL A 80 -3.23 4.84 4.19
N ALA A 81 -2.42 3.82 4.49
CA ALA A 81 -2.44 3.10 5.76
C ALA A 81 -1.65 3.85 6.85
N GLY A 82 -2.05 3.68 8.10
CA GLY A 82 -1.32 4.17 9.27
C GLY A 82 -1.72 5.56 9.76
N ARG A 83 -2.66 6.28 9.11
CA ARG A 83 -3.02 7.65 9.50
C ARG A 83 -4.37 7.81 10.15
N ASP A 84 -5.41 7.28 9.56
CA ASP A 84 -6.79 7.56 9.97
C ASP A 84 -7.38 6.39 10.77
N GLY A 85 -6.56 5.46 11.24
CA GLY A 85 -6.99 4.27 11.96
C GLY A 85 -7.82 3.29 11.12
N LEU A 86 -7.96 3.56 9.81
CA LEU A 86 -8.74 2.72 8.90
C LEU A 86 -8.05 1.36 8.69
N ILE A 87 -6.72 1.37 8.51
CA ILE A 87 -5.90 0.16 8.39
C ILE A 87 -4.91 0.17 9.55
N ARG A 88 -5.07 -0.79 10.46
CA ARG A 88 -4.19 -0.99 11.61
C ARG A 88 -3.21 -2.10 11.33
N ASP A 89 -2.01 -2.00 11.88
CA ASP A 89 -1.03 -3.07 11.84
C ASP A 89 -1.57 -4.34 12.51
N LEU A 90 -1.32 -5.50 11.92
CA LEU A 90 -1.68 -6.81 12.45
C LEU A 90 -0.43 -7.69 12.66
N PRO A 91 -0.43 -8.54 13.70
CA PRO A 91 -1.43 -8.71 14.77
C PRO A 91 -1.43 -7.61 15.84
N GLY A 92 -0.53 -6.63 15.76
CA GLY A 92 -0.39 -5.53 16.71
C GLY A 92 0.50 -4.41 16.18
N PRO A 93 0.72 -3.36 16.97
CA PRO A 93 1.54 -2.21 16.56
C PRO A 93 3.04 -2.54 16.55
N ASP A 94 3.83 -1.63 15.96
CA ASP A 94 5.31 -1.65 15.95
C ASP A 94 5.95 -2.90 15.28
N LEU A 95 5.24 -3.52 14.34
CA LEU A 95 5.72 -4.69 13.60
C LEU A 95 6.43 -4.34 12.29
N GLY A 96 6.65 -3.04 12.07
CA GLY A 96 7.25 -2.53 10.84
C GLY A 96 6.37 -2.76 9.61
N PRO A 97 6.95 -2.75 8.40
CA PRO A 97 6.16 -2.84 7.16
C PRO A 97 5.29 -4.10 7.06
N LEU A 98 5.71 -5.22 7.66
CA LEU A 98 4.91 -6.45 7.64
C LEU A 98 3.59 -6.31 8.36
N GLY A 99 3.55 -5.61 9.51
CA GLY A 99 2.31 -5.32 10.22
C GLY A 99 1.33 -4.52 9.36
N GLY A 100 1.84 -3.50 8.68
CA GLY A 100 1.05 -2.69 7.76
C GLY A 100 0.52 -3.49 6.55
N ILE A 101 1.34 -4.37 5.97
CA ILE A 101 0.92 -5.27 4.88
C ILE A 101 -0.16 -6.25 5.37
N ALA A 102 0.01 -6.85 6.55
CA ALA A 102 -0.99 -7.76 7.13
C ALA A 102 -2.33 -7.06 7.36
N GLY A 103 -2.30 -5.85 7.92
CA GLY A 103 -3.49 -5.02 8.09
C GLY A 103 -4.16 -4.67 6.76
N ALA A 104 -3.36 -4.33 5.74
CA ALA A 104 -3.84 -4.01 4.40
C ALA A 104 -4.54 -5.22 3.74
N LEU A 105 -3.94 -6.40 3.81
CA LEU A 105 -4.52 -7.64 3.27
C LEU A 105 -5.84 -8.00 3.97
N HIS A 106 -5.89 -7.90 5.29
CA HIS A 106 -7.10 -8.17 6.06
C HIS A 106 -8.23 -7.19 5.72
N HIS A 107 -7.90 -5.89 5.66
CA HIS A 107 -8.85 -4.84 5.29
C HIS A 107 -9.39 -5.05 3.86
N ALA A 108 -8.51 -5.30 2.90
CA ALA A 108 -8.87 -5.54 1.50
C ALA A 108 -9.77 -6.78 1.34
N ALA A 109 -9.45 -7.89 2.02
CA ALA A 109 -10.26 -9.10 2.03
C ALA A 109 -11.69 -8.83 2.52
N GLY A 110 -11.84 -8.04 3.60
CA GLY A 110 -13.13 -7.65 4.16
C GLY A 110 -13.99 -6.80 3.21
N LEU A 111 -13.36 -6.13 2.24
CA LEU A 111 -14.01 -5.30 1.21
C LEU A 111 -14.17 -6.00 -0.15
N GLY A 112 -13.80 -7.29 -0.25
CA GLY A 112 -13.93 -8.09 -1.46
C GLY A 112 -12.88 -7.80 -2.53
N TYR A 113 -11.72 -7.24 -2.19
CA TYR A 113 -10.56 -7.19 -3.08
C TYR A 113 -9.86 -8.55 -3.09
N THR A 114 -9.33 -8.91 -4.25
CA THR A 114 -8.61 -10.18 -4.45
C THR A 114 -7.11 -10.04 -4.15
N SER A 115 -6.58 -8.82 -4.29
CA SER A 115 -5.16 -8.54 -4.03
C SER A 115 -4.93 -7.10 -3.56
N VAL A 116 -3.74 -6.87 -3.01
CA VAL A 116 -3.25 -5.57 -2.52
C VAL A 116 -1.94 -5.24 -3.21
N PHE A 117 -1.83 -4.02 -3.71
CA PHE A 117 -0.58 -3.47 -4.22
C PHE A 117 -0.02 -2.47 -3.21
N THR A 118 1.12 -2.77 -2.61
CA THR A 118 1.73 -1.93 -1.56
C THR A 118 2.90 -1.12 -2.08
N ILE A 119 3.06 0.11 -1.55
CA ILE A 119 4.20 0.98 -1.76
C ILE A 119 4.48 1.77 -0.47
N ALA A 120 5.74 2.12 -0.21
CA ALA A 120 6.09 3.03 0.87
C ALA A 120 5.85 4.50 0.45
N CYS A 121 5.42 5.35 1.37
CA CYS A 121 5.14 6.76 1.09
C CYS A 121 6.38 7.59 0.71
N ASP A 122 7.56 7.08 0.97
CA ASP A 122 8.86 7.74 0.74
C ASP A 122 9.50 7.41 -0.63
N VAL A 123 8.76 6.77 -1.50
CA VAL A 123 9.18 6.41 -2.87
C VAL A 123 8.33 7.22 -3.87
N PRO A 124 8.73 8.46 -4.19
CA PRO A 124 7.94 9.34 -5.07
C PRO A 124 8.13 9.05 -6.56
N VAL A 125 9.19 8.34 -6.92
CA VAL A 125 9.54 8.01 -8.30
C VAL A 125 9.98 6.55 -8.38
N LEU A 126 9.61 5.88 -9.45
CA LEU A 126 9.98 4.50 -9.74
C LEU A 126 10.51 4.38 -11.18
N PRO A 127 11.42 3.43 -11.44
CA PRO A 127 11.83 3.10 -12.80
C PRO A 127 10.65 2.70 -13.67
N ASP A 128 10.70 3.11 -14.95
CA ASP A 128 9.67 2.79 -15.92
C ASP A 128 9.42 1.28 -16.03
N GLY A 129 8.16 0.92 -16.17
CA GLY A 129 7.73 -0.48 -16.34
C GLY A 129 7.73 -1.34 -15.08
N LEU A 130 8.35 -0.92 -13.96
CA LEU A 130 8.42 -1.73 -12.74
C LEU A 130 7.03 -2.04 -12.16
N LEU A 131 6.17 -1.03 -12.04
CA LEU A 131 4.80 -1.22 -11.55
C LEU A 131 3.97 -2.09 -12.50
N ALA A 132 4.13 -1.90 -13.82
CA ALA A 132 3.45 -2.73 -14.81
C ALA A 132 3.86 -4.20 -14.69
N ALA A 133 5.16 -4.48 -14.50
CA ALA A 133 5.65 -5.84 -14.32
C ALA A 133 5.13 -6.50 -13.04
N LEU A 134 5.09 -5.75 -11.92
CA LEU A 134 4.53 -6.23 -10.65
C LEU A 134 3.02 -6.47 -10.74
N ALA A 135 2.29 -5.65 -11.52
CA ALA A 135 0.84 -5.77 -11.65
C ALA A 135 0.40 -7.03 -12.41
N LEU A 136 1.28 -7.60 -13.26
CA LEU A 136 0.96 -8.78 -14.06
C LEU A 136 0.72 -10.04 -13.24
N ARG A 137 1.22 -10.13 -12.01
CA ARG A 137 1.16 -11.34 -11.20
C ARG A 137 1.18 -11.03 -9.70
N ALA A 138 0.35 -11.73 -8.93
CA ALA A 138 0.44 -11.83 -7.48
C ALA A 138 0.65 -13.30 -7.10
N PRO A 139 1.47 -13.61 -6.06
CA PRO A 139 2.31 -12.67 -5.32
C PRO A 139 3.61 -12.31 -6.07
N ALA A 140 3.98 -11.01 -6.04
CA ALA A 140 5.23 -10.50 -6.61
C ALA A 140 5.76 -9.33 -5.77
N PHE A 141 7.08 -9.09 -5.77
CA PHE A 141 7.68 -7.99 -5.02
C PHE A 141 8.96 -7.48 -5.68
N CYS A 142 9.34 -6.24 -5.35
CA CYS A 142 10.62 -5.67 -5.76
C CYS A 142 11.70 -5.96 -4.71
N PRO A 143 12.76 -6.74 -5.03
CA PRO A 143 13.84 -7.01 -4.07
C PRO A 143 14.60 -5.76 -3.62
N ASP A 144 14.68 -4.73 -4.47
CA ASP A 144 15.39 -3.48 -4.19
C ASP A 144 14.61 -2.55 -3.26
N ALA A 145 13.28 -2.69 -3.24
CA ALA A 145 12.35 -2.01 -2.34
C ALA A 145 11.25 -2.99 -1.87
N PRO A 146 11.52 -3.89 -0.90
CA PRO A 146 10.65 -5.04 -0.61
C PRO A 146 9.22 -4.70 -0.19
N VAL A 147 8.98 -3.48 0.29
CA VAL A 147 7.63 -2.98 0.60
C VAL A 147 6.79 -2.80 -0.68
N LEU A 148 7.44 -2.56 -1.82
CA LEU A 148 6.79 -2.51 -3.12
C LEU A 148 6.48 -3.93 -3.58
N GLY A 149 5.19 -4.30 -3.54
CA GLY A 149 4.76 -5.64 -3.87
C GLY A 149 3.26 -5.74 -4.16
N HIS A 150 2.91 -6.82 -4.85
CA HIS A 150 1.54 -7.20 -5.19
C HIS A 150 1.23 -8.54 -4.50
N TRP A 151 0.26 -8.56 -3.60
CA TRP A 151 -0.01 -9.63 -2.64
C TRP A 151 -1.45 -10.11 -2.75
N GLU A 152 -1.68 -11.41 -2.72
CA GLU A 152 -3.03 -11.99 -2.69
C GLU A 152 -3.66 -11.83 -1.30
N THR A 153 -4.92 -11.38 -1.23
CA THR A 153 -5.65 -11.23 0.05
C THR A 153 -5.84 -12.56 0.77
N ALA A 154 -5.85 -13.67 0.04
CA ALA A 154 -5.90 -15.02 0.60
C ALA A 154 -4.71 -15.34 1.52
N SER A 155 -3.58 -14.62 1.39
CA SER A 155 -2.39 -14.81 2.22
C SER A 155 -2.44 -14.08 3.57
N ALA A 156 -3.50 -13.33 3.88
CA ALA A 156 -3.60 -12.50 5.09
C ALA A 156 -3.36 -13.29 6.39
N ALA A 157 -4.02 -14.43 6.57
CA ALA A 157 -3.87 -15.26 7.76
C ALA A 157 -2.46 -15.88 7.85
N ALA A 158 -1.90 -16.31 6.71
CA ALA A 158 -0.56 -16.86 6.66
C ALA A 158 0.51 -15.82 7.01
N LEU A 159 0.32 -14.55 6.60
CA LEU A 159 1.23 -13.47 6.99
C LEU A 159 1.20 -13.19 8.49
N VAL A 160 0.02 -13.16 9.12
CA VAL A 160 -0.10 -13.00 10.57
C VAL A 160 0.66 -14.13 11.29
N ALA A 161 0.43 -15.39 10.91
CA ALA A 161 1.14 -16.53 11.49
C ALA A 161 2.67 -16.45 11.28
N HIS A 162 3.12 -15.98 10.12
CA HIS A 162 4.54 -15.75 9.85
C HIS A 162 5.14 -14.68 10.78
N ILE A 163 4.44 -13.57 11.02
CA ILE A 163 4.88 -12.49 11.93
C ILE A 163 5.02 -13.01 13.36
N GLU A 164 4.09 -13.85 13.81
CA GLU A 164 4.07 -14.41 15.17
C GLU A 164 5.18 -15.47 15.39
N SER A 165 5.47 -16.28 14.37
CA SER A 165 6.42 -17.38 14.47
C SER A 165 7.85 -17.04 14.07
N SER A 166 8.06 -15.99 13.26
CA SER A 166 9.38 -15.67 12.70
C SER A 166 10.19 -14.75 13.62
N PRO A 167 11.44 -15.11 13.96
CA PRO A 167 12.35 -14.24 14.70
C PRO A 167 12.82 -13.03 13.85
N ARG A 168 12.81 -13.16 12.52
CA ARG A 168 13.18 -12.11 11.58
C ARG A 168 11.96 -11.65 10.80
N ARG A 169 11.43 -10.51 11.19
CA ARG A 169 10.24 -9.87 10.57
C ARG A 169 10.68 -9.01 9.40
N SER A 170 10.94 -9.60 8.23
CA SER A 170 11.29 -8.88 7.02
C SER A 170 10.33 -9.18 5.87
N VAL A 171 9.98 -8.16 5.10
CA VAL A 171 9.10 -8.34 3.92
C VAL A 171 9.72 -9.29 2.91
N ARG A 172 11.06 -9.22 2.72
CA ARG A 172 11.77 -10.16 1.84
C ARG A 172 11.62 -11.60 2.32
N GLY A 173 11.82 -11.86 3.63
CA GLY A 173 11.68 -13.22 4.19
C GLY A 173 10.25 -13.76 4.05
N TRP A 174 9.25 -12.91 4.19
CA TRP A 174 7.86 -13.27 3.89
C TRP A 174 7.66 -13.59 2.41
N ALA A 175 8.11 -12.71 1.52
CA ALA A 175 8.00 -12.90 0.07
C ALA A 175 8.62 -14.22 -0.38
N GLU A 176 9.81 -14.57 0.14
CA GLU A 176 10.49 -15.85 -0.11
C GLU A 176 9.67 -17.03 0.42
N ALA A 177 9.09 -16.90 1.63
CA ALA A 177 8.31 -17.97 2.26
C ALA A 177 7.04 -18.34 1.48
N ILE A 178 6.41 -17.36 0.79
CA ILE A 178 5.22 -17.60 -0.04
C ILE A 178 5.53 -17.81 -1.52
N GLY A 179 6.79 -17.85 -1.91
CA GLY A 179 7.21 -18.02 -3.31
C GLY A 179 6.84 -16.83 -4.19
N ALA A 180 6.81 -15.60 -3.64
CA ALA A 180 6.54 -14.41 -4.42
C ALA A 180 7.60 -14.18 -5.50
N LEU A 181 7.17 -13.83 -6.71
CA LEU A 181 8.06 -13.60 -7.83
C LEU A 181 8.90 -12.33 -7.60
N PRO A 182 10.23 -12.41 -7.57
CA PRO A 182 11.07 -11.24 -7.48
C PRO A 182 11.11 -10.51 -8.83
N ILE A 183 10.77 -9.22 -8.83
CA ILE A 183 10.85 -8.30 -9.97
C ILE A 183 11.88 -7.23 -9.62
N PRO A 184 13.14 -7.34 -10.05
CA PRO A 184 14.18 -6.36 -9.75
C PRO A 184 13.91 -5.03 -10.46
N ALA A 185 14.32 -3.95 -9.83
CA ALA A 185 14.27 -2.64 -10.46
C ALA A 185 15.40 -2.49 -11.49
N HIS A 186 15.07 -2.08 -12.70
CA HIS A 186 16.07 -1.70 -13.71
C HIS A 186 16.37 -0.20 -13.60
N GLY A 187 16.95 0.22 -12.45
CA GLY A 187 17.27 1.61 -12.15
C GLY A 187 17.27 1.90 -10.65
N VAL A 188 17.59 3.14 -10.29
CA VAL A 188 17.61 3.59 -8.89
C VAL A 188 16.20 3.88 -8.42
N ILE A 189 15.85 3.37 -7.25
CA ILE A 189 14.63 3.76 -6.53
C ILE A 189 15.06 4.77 -5.46
N PRO A 190 14.79 6.08 -5.67
CA PRO A 190 15.12 7.09 -4.67
C PRO A 190 14.21 6.91 -3.47
N ASN A 191 14.81 6.94 -2.28
CA ASN A 191 14.09 6.86 -1.00
C ASN A 191 14.32 8.17 -0.24
N ILE A 192 13.27 8.94 -0.04
CA ILE A 192 13.33 10.22 0.68
C ILE A 192 13.37 9.96 2.19
N ASN A 193 14.51 10.19 2.83
CA ASN A 193 14.67 10.04 4.27
C ASN A 193 14.92 11.38 4.99
N THR A 194 15.30 12.42 4.25
CA THR A 194 15.61 13.76 4.76
C THR A 194 15.04 14.83 3.83
N PRO A 195 14.88 16.08 4.29
CA PRO A 195 14.52 17.19 3.39
C PRO A 195 15.52 17.41 2.26
N GLU A 196 16.81 17.10 2.48
CA GLU A 196 17.88 17.21 1.49
C GLU A 196 17.68 16.20 0.34
N ASP A 197 17.19 14.98 0.65
CA ASP A 197 16.86 13.98 -0.37
C ASP A 197 15.77 14.48 -1.33
N MET A 198 14.82 15.29 -0.84
CA MET A 198 13.79 15.91 -1.68
C MET A 198 14.37 16.97 -2.63
N ALA A 199 15.41 17.67 -2.20
CA ALA A 199 16.05 18.71 -3.03
C ALA A 199 16.96 18.11 -4.11
N ALA A 200 17.27 16.81 -4.04
CA ALA A 200 18.16 16.09 -4.96
C ALA A 200 17.38 15.34 -6.08
N LEU A 201 16.04 15.38 -6.06
CA LEU A 201 15.15 14.80 -7.08
C LEU A 201 14.86 15.79 -8.19
#